data_8e27de4febebf3db71101891096c7be7
#
_entry.id   8e27de4febebf3db71101891096c7be7
#
_cell.length_a   1.000
_cell.length_b   1.000
_cell.length_c   1.000
_cell.angle_alpha   90.00
_cell.angle_beta   90.00
_cell.angle_gamma   90.00
#
_symmetry.space_group_name_H-M   'P 1'
#
loop_
_entity.id
_entity.type
_entity.pdbx_description
1 polymer ?
#
loop_
_entity_poly.entity_id
_entity_poly.type
_entity_poly.pdbx_seq_one_letter_code
_entity_poly.pdbx_strand_id
1 'polypeptide(L)'
;MKFKKTLMACALAVLSIVTVNSVQASSNSVQDVIDETYVQPDYVLGYSLSDDQRTQTLALLGYDSSTDTSVKTITTSAYANIMNVADDSSLQLYSSVKIQKLGSSETLTVNIVTPENITKVTEDMYRNAAVTLGIEHAAITVASPIAVTGESALAGIYYSLEENGADVSDESKELAQEELEALSTINSENQGTDGYDADKLNVALTDIKSAVADAGDGVSKEDVRKIVEETLDNYELKDILSSDQITLIVNFAFNLSKSSIIDSSSFKSTLASLKDSIVSNASSTFKGINLNFDATDALESSKGFLANIWQAIVNFFKNLFN
;
A
#
# COMPACT_ATOMS: atom_id res chain seq x y z
N MET A 1 29.06 -5.90 -88.70
CA MET A 1 29.24 -6.55 -87.36
C MET A 1 29.36 -5.48 -86.33
N LYS A 2 28.32 -5.25 -85.54
CA LYS A 2 28.30 -4.22 -84.48
C LYS A 2 28.06 -4.89 -83.14
N PHE A 3 29.07 -4.86 -82.24
CA PHE A 3 28.99 -5.36 -80.89
C PHE A 3 28.27 -4.32 -80.05
N LYS A 4 27.17 -4.66 -79.47
CA LYS A 4 26.48 -3.86 -78.41
C LYS A 4 27.06 -4.29 -77.07
N LYS A 5 27.68 -3.38 -76.38
CA LYS A 5 28.10 -3.53 -74.96
C LYS A 5 26.90 -3.19 -74.07
N THR A 6 26.44 -4.18 -73.33
CA THR A 6 25.42 -4.00 -72.32
C THR A 6 26.10 -3.61 -71.01
N LEU A 7 25.80 -2.41 -70.51
CA LEU A 7 26.27 -1.93 -69.23
C LEU A 7 25.30 -2.45 -68.16
N MET A 8 25.82 -3.25 -67.25
CA MET A 8 25.07 -3.76 -66.10
C MET A 8 25.33 -2.81 -64.94
N ALA A 9 24.31 -2.00 -64.58
CA ALA A 9 24.35 -1.13 -63.43
C ALA A 9 23.93 -1.91 -62.15
N CYS A 10 24.87 -2.20 -61.28
CA CYS A 10 24.58 -2.69 -59.93
C CYS A 10 24.11 -1.53 -59.05
N ALA A 11 22.81 -1.50 -58.79
CA ALA A 11 22.24 -0.62 -57.72
C ALA A 11 22.48 -1.29 -56.37
N LEU A 12 23.42 -0.81 -55.60
CA LEU A 12 23.52 -1.12 -54.16
C LEU A 12 22.39 -0.39 -53.41
N ALA A 13 21.36 -1.10 -53.03
CA ALA A 13 20.41 -0.60 -52.08
C ALA A 13 21.02 -0.73 -50.66
N VAL A 14 21.45 0.39 -50.12
CA VAL A 14 21.83 0.48 -48.71
C VAL A 14 20.55 0.52 -47.90
N LEU A 15 20.18 -0.61 -47.31
CA LEU A 15 19.07 -0.73 -46.36
C LEU A 15 19.57 -0.18 -45.01
N SER A 16 19.31 1.09 -44.75
CA SER A 16 19.51 1.68 -43.40
C SER A 16 18.46 1.10 -42.47
N ILE A 17 18.85 0.11 -41.68
CA ILE A 17 18.06 -0.35 -40.54
C ILE A 17 18.09 0.77 -39.50
N VAL A 18 17.07 1.59 -39.49
CA VAL A 18 16.79 2.48 -38.34
C VAL A 18 16.29 1.59 -37.22
N THR A 19 17.18 1.20 -36.30
CA THR A 19 16.77 0.63 -35.02
C THR A 19 16.09 1.76 -34.25
N VAL A 20 14.77 1.78 -34.29
CA VAL A 20 13.97 2.55 -33.34
C VAL A 20 14.19 1.87 -32.00
N ASN A 21 15.16 2.36 -31.22
CA ASN A 21 15.16 2.08 -29.79
C ASN A 21 13.88 2.74 -29.25
N SER A 22 12.85 1.94 -29.05
CA SER A 22 11.78 2.32 -28.16
C SER A 22 12.43 2.51 -26.79
N VAL A 23 12.68 3.74 -26.40
CA VAL A 23 12.86 4.09 -25.00
C VAL A 23 11.54 3.71 -24.36
N GLN A 24 11.46 2.52 -23.78
CA GLN A 24 10.48 2.27 -22.76
C GLN A 24 10.79 3.29 -21.67
N ALA A 25 9.93 4.26 -21.48
CA ALA A 25 9.91 5.03 -20.26
C ALA A 25 9.74 3.97 -19.16
N SER A 26 10.80 3.66 -18.43
CA SER A 26 10.66 2.91 -17.19
C SER A 26 9.78 3.79 -16.30
N SER A 27 8.60 3.31 -15.95
CA SER A 27 7.83 3.92 -14.87
C SER A 27 8.75 3.92 -13.65
N ASN A 28 9.03 5.10 -13.11
CA ASN A 28 9.86 5.20 -11.91
C ASN A 28 9.03 4.61 -10.76
N SER A 29 9.48 3.48 -10.21
CA SER A 29 8.81 2.91 -9.04
C SER A 29 8.87 3.91 -7.89
N VAL A 30 7.91 3.81 -6.97
CA VAL A 30 7.84 4.70 -5.81
C VAL A 30 9.16 4.67 -5.03
N GLN A 31 9.71 3.48 -4.79
CA GLN A 31 10.97 3.36 -4.04
C GLN A 31 12.17 3.91 -4.81
N ASP A 32 12.26 3.69 -6.13
CA ASP A 32 13.33 4.25 -6.95
C ASP A 32 13.33 5.78 -6.86
N VAL A 33 12.16 6.42 -6.91
CA VAL A 33 12.03 7.87 -6.79
C VAL A 33 12.49 8.35 -5.40
N ILE A 34 12.11 7.64 -4.33
CA ILE A 34 12.60 7.97 -2.99
C ILE A 34 14.14 7.89 -2.95
N ASP A 35 14.70 6.83 -3.51
CA ASP A 35 16.14 6.60 -3.49
C ASP A 35 16.94 7.60 -4.32
N GLU A 36 16.37 8.09 -5.40
CA GLU A 36 17.05 8.99 -6.32
C GLU A 36 16.83 10.47 -5.98
N THR A 37 15.63 10.85 -5.55
CA THR A 37 15.22 12.27 -5.47
C THR A 37 15.22 12.84 -4.06
N TYR A 38 15.00 12.02 -3.01
CA TYR A 38 14.90 12.50 -1.62
C TYR A 38 16.31 12.68 -1.01
N VAL A 39 17.17 13.44 -1.66
CA VAL A 39 18.50 13.78 -1.15
C VAL A 39 18.41 14.59 0.13
N GLN A 40 17.34 15.39 0.26
CA GLN A 40 16.91 16.10 1.47
C GLN A 40 15.51 15.67 1.83
N PRO A 41 15.10 15.83 3.10
CA PRO A 41 13.72 15.56 3.49
C PRO A 41 12.73 16.41 2.69
N ASP A 42 11.60 15.83 2.30
CA ASP A 42 10.49 16.53 1.67
C ASP A 42 9.37 16.78 2.68
N TYR A 43 8.90 18.01 2.77
CA TYR A 43 7.89 18.46 3.72
C TYR A 43 6.61 18.83 2.94
N VAL A 44 5.49 18.23 3.30
CA VAL A 44 4.18 18.57 2.74
C VAL A 44 3.26 19.05 3.85
N LEU A 45 2.88 20.32 3.80
CA LEU A 45 2.02 20.97 4.76
C LEU A 45 0.57 20.97 4.29
N GLY A 46 -0.35 20.83 5.24
CA GLY A 46 -1.78 20.97 4.99
C GLY A 46 -2.18 22.40 4.58
N TYR A 47 -3.08 22.52 3.64
CA TYR A 47 -3.54 23.81 3.10
C TYR A 47 -4.17 24.75 4.15
N SER A 48 -4.87 24.17 5.15
CA SER A 48 -5.68 24.95 6.10
C SER A 48 -4.89 25.57 7.26
N LEU A 49 -3.57 25.33 7.32
CA LEU A 49 -2.71 25.88 8.35
C LEU A 49 -2.57 27.39 8.22
N SER A 50 -2.80 28.13 9.30
CA SER A 50 -2.39 29.54 9.39
C SER A 50 -0.88 29.68 9.39
N ASP A 51 -0.34 30.89 9.20
CA ASP A 51 1.11 31.14 9.19
C ASP A 51 1.79 30.67 10.50
N ASP A 52 1.15 30.94 11.65
CA ASP A 52 1.66 30.50 12.96
C ASP A 52 1.65 28.97 13.06
N GLN A 53 0.57 28.32 12.61
CA GLN A 53 0.45 26.87 12.60
C GLN A 53 1.46 26.23 11.62
N ARG A 54 1.72 26.84 10.48
CA ARG A 54 2.76 26.39 9.54
C ARG A 54 4.14 26.41 10.20
N THR A 55 4.47 27.50 10.87
CA THR A 55 5.75 27.63 11.59
C THR A 55 5.86 26.57 12.70
N GLN A 56 4.80 26.39 13.49
CA GLN A 56 4.74 25.36 14.51
C GLN A 56 4.89 23.96 13.93
N THR A 57 4.16 23.66 12.84
CA THR A 57 4.17 22.33 12.19
C THR A 57 5.56 22.02 11.62
N LEU A 58 6.22 22.98 10.98
CA LEU A 58 7.59 22.80 10.47
C LEU A 58 8.57 22.49 11.63
N ALA A 59 8.44 23.18 12.75
CA ALA A 59 9.26 22.90 13.94
C ALA A 59 9.00 21.49 14.49
N LEU A 60 7.73 21.05 14.56
CA LEU A 60 7.34 19.70 14.98
C LEU A 60 7.90 18.61 14.05
N LEU A 61 7.92 18.87 12.74
CA LEU A 61 8.50 17.97 11.73
C LEU A 61 10.03 17.99 11.71
N GLY A 62 10.67 18.88 12.50
CA GLY A 62 12.12 19.00 12.59
C GLY A 62 12.75 19.69 11.38
N TYR A 63 12.06 20.66 10.78
CA TYR A 63 12.57 21.45 9.66
C TYR A 63 13.74 22.34 10.08
N ASP A 64 14.83 22.28 9.33
CA ASP A 64 16.01 23.14 9.48
C ASP A 64 16.18 24.02 8.23
N SER A 65 15.86 25.30 8.35
CA SER A 65 15.94 26.26 7.25
C SER A 65 17.38 26.48 6.71
N SER A 66 18.39 25.98 7.39
CA SER A 66 19.79 26.06 6.92
C SER A 66 20.15 24.95 5.94
N THR A 67 19.44 23.83 5.98
CA THR A 67 19.70 22.63 5.16
C THR A 67 18.52 22.22 4.29
N ASP A 68 17.30 22.41 4.79
CA ASP A 68 16.11 21.90 4.12
C ASP A 68 15.51 22.93 3.18
N THR A 69 15.21 22.52 1.96
CA THR A 69 14.72 23.42 0.91
C THR A 69 13.37 22.99 0.32
N SER A 70 12.96 21.74 0.52
CA SER A 70 11.74 21.18 -0.08
C SER A 70 10.56 21.28 0.88
N VAL A 71 9.82 22.40 0.82
CA VAL A 71 8.55 22.58 1.55
C VAL A 71 7.43 22.84 0.58
N LYS A 72 6.48 21.93 0.51
CA LYS A 72 5.30 21.98 -0.35
C LYS A 72 4.03 22.21 0.49
N THR A 73 2.95 22.57 -0.16
CA THR A 73 1.63 22.68 0.47
C THR A 73 0.63 21.94 -0.40
N ILE A 74 -0.02 20.92 0.17
CA ILE A 74 -1.13 20.26 -0.54
C ILE A 74 -2.36 21.16 -0.51
N THR A 75 -2.88 21.49 -1.71
CA THR A 75 -4.10 22.29 -1.85
C THR A 75 -5.35 21.41 -1.78
N THR A 76 -6.53 22.03 -1.58
CA THR A 76 -7.82 21.28 -1.64
C THR A 76 -8.02 20.60 -2.99
N SER A 77 -7.62 21.25 -4.08
CA SER A 77 -7.73 20.66 -5.42
C SER A 77 -6.78 19.47 -5.63
N ALA A 78 -5.53 19.58 -5.17
CA ALA A 78 -4.59 18.45 -5.22
C ALA A 78 -5.08 17.29 -4.35
N TYR A 79 -5.56 17.58 -3.14
CA TYR A 79 -6.17 16.58 -2.27
C TYR A 79 -7.37 15.90 -2.93
N ALA A 80 -8.29 16.68 -3.50
CA ALA A 80 -9.49 16.18 -4.16
C ALA A 80 -9.16 15.24 -5.33
N ASN A 81 -8.16 15.61 -6.14
CA ASN A 81 -7.70 14.78 -7.25
C ASN A 81 -7.06 13.47 -6.77
N ILE A 82 -6.19 13.55 -5.76
CA ILE A 82 -5.49 12.38 -5.20
C ILE A 82 -6.47 11.42 -4.54
N MET A 83 -7.41 11.95 -3.76
CA MET A 83 -8.36 11.15 -2.97
C MET A 83 -9.64 10.81 -3.72
N ASN A 84 -9.74 11.19 -5.00
CA ASN A 84 -10.91 11.00 -5.86
C ASN A 84 -12.23 11.48 -5.22
N VAL A 85 -12.18 12.65 -4.58
CA VAL A 85 -13.33 13.31 -3.94
C VAL A 85 -13.62 14.65 -4.59
N ALA A 86 -14.80 15.23 -4.30
CA ALA A 86 -15.12 16.55 -4.82
C ALA A 86 -14.18 17.63 -4.25
N ASP A 87 -13.67 18.53 -5.11
CA ASP A 87 -12.93 19.71 -4.67
C ASP A 87 -13.88 20.67 -3.95
N ASP A 88 -13.75 20.75 -2.65
CA ASP A 88 -14.57 21.61 -1.78
C ASP A 88 -13.64 22.48 -0.93
N SER A 89 -13.81 23.78 -1.05
CA SER A 89 -13.04 24.76 -0.26
C SER A 89 -13.27 24.67 1.26
N SER A 90 -14.29 23.92 1.70
CA SER A 90 -14.52 23.62 3.12
C SER A 90 -13.65 22.48 3.65
N LEU A 91 -12.92 21.76 2.80
CA LEU A 91 -11.97 20.71 3.21
C LEU A 91 -10.93 21.31 4.15
N GLN A 92 -10.69 20.63 5.26
CA GLN A 92 -9.76 21.05 6.29
C GLN A 92 -8.55 20.12 6.34
N LEU A 93 -7.44 20.58 5.79
CA LEU A 93 -6.18 19.85 5.68
C LEU A 93 -5.15 20.43 6.65
N TYR A 94 -5.02 19.86 7.82
CA TYR A 94 -4.10 20.32 8.87
C TYR A 94 -2.96 19.35 9.13
N SER A 95 -3.18 18.03 9.02
CA SER A 95 -2.08 17.07 9.17
C SER A 95 -1.07 17.22 8.03
N SER A 96 0.20 17.09 8.40
CA SER A 96 1.34 17.38 7.55
C SER A 96 2.36 16.26 7.70
N VAL A 97 3.19 16.06 6.68
CA VAL A 97 4.18 14.99 6.66
C VAL A 97 5.57 15.49 6.31
N LYS A 98 6.58 14.80 6.83
CA LYS A 98 7.94 14.80 6.33
C LYS A 98 8.28 13.40 5.85
N ILE A 99 8.87 13.29 4.66
CA ILE A 99 9.39 12.04 4.12
C ILE A 99 10.90 12.20 3.96
N GLN A 100 11.62 11.22 4.46
CA GLN A 100 13.06 11.17 4.40
C GLN A 100 13.51 9.81 3.90
N LYS A 101 14.44 9.80 2.95
CA LYS A 101 15.10 8.60 2.48
C LYS A 101 15.83 7.90 3.64
N LEU A 102 15.74 6.58 3.65
CA LEU A 102 16.57 5.69 4.47
C LEU A 102 17.48 4.84 3.59
N GLY A 103 18.47 4.18 4.19
CA GLY A 103 19.28 3.19 3.49
C GLY A 103 18.48 1.92 3.17
N SER A 104 18.85 1.20 2.12
CA SER A 104 18.15 -0.01 1.65
C SER A 104 18.16 -1.19 2.66
N SER A 105 18.96 -1.10 3.71
CA SER A 105 18.97 -2.08 4.81
C SER A 105 18.10 -1.67 6.01
N GLU A 106 17.50 -0.47 5.96
CA GLU A 106 16.62 0.05 6.99
C GLU A 106 15.17 -0.24 6.61
N THR A 107 14.29 -0.31 7.58
CA THR A 107 12.87 -0.58 7.37
C THR A 107 12.06 0.71 7.31
N LEU A 108 10.89 0.66 6.66
CA LEU A 108 9.91 1.73 6.70
C LEU A 108 9.52 2.06 8.14
N THR A 109 9.66 3.31 8.51
CA THR A 109 9.24 3.83 9.82
C THR A 109 8.24 4.97 9.66
N VAL A 110 7.26 5.00 10.54
CA VAL A 110 6.36 6.14 10.69
C VAL A 110 6.41 6.59 12.14
N ASN A 111 6.47 7.90 12.37
CA ASN A 111 6.46 8.51 13.68
C ASN A 111 5.43 9.65 13.71
N ILE A 112 4.43 9.55 14.58
CA ILE A 112 3.45 10.61 14.83
C ILE A 112 3.97 11.44 16.00
N VAL A 113 4.53 12.61 15.73
CA VAL A 113 5.13 13.47 16.77
C VAL A 113 4.11 14.26 17.58
N THR A 114 2.83 14.22 17.19
CA THR A 114 1.70 14.81 17.92
C THR A 114 0.57 13.78 18.08
N PRO A 115 0.81 12.66 18.81
CA PRO A 115 -0.18 11.58 18.91
C PRO A 115 -1.48 12.01 19.59
N GLU A 116 -1.44 13.04 20.42
CA GLU A 116 -2.63 13.63 21.05
C GLU A 116 -3.53 14.36 20.04
N ASN A 117 -2.98 14.77 18.90
CA ASN A 117 -3.68 15.50 17.86
C ASN A 117 -4.10 14.62 16.68
N ILE A 118 -3.56 13.40 16.53
CA ILE A 118 -3.97 12.45 15.49
C ILE A 118 -4.88 11.41 16.14
N THR A 119 -6.19 11.55 15.96
CA THR A 119 -7.18 10.89 16.83
C THR A 119 -7.66 9.53 16.35
N LYS A 120 -7.44 9.17 15.06
CA LYS A 120 -7.93 7.91 14.49
C LYS A 120 -6.85 7.02 13.92
N VAL A 121 -5.85 7.61 13.25
CA VAL A 121 -4.83 6.86 12.51
C VAL A 121 -3.62 6.62 13.40
N THR A 122 -3.14 5.37 13.46
CA THR A 122 -1.91 4.99 14.17
C THR A 122 -0.71 4.97 13.23
N GLU A 123 0.50 4.90 13.79
CA GLU A 123 1.74 4.77 13.01
C GLU A 123 1.72 3.54 12.10
N ASP A 124 1.24 2.41 12.61
CA ASP A 124 1.21 1.15 11.87
C ASP A 124 0.14 1.13 10.77
N MET A 125 -0.96 1.89 10.90
CA MET A 125 -1.91 2.10 9.81
C MET A 125 -1.28 2.88 8.65
N TYR A 126 -0.52 3.95 8.95
CA TYR A 126 0.23 4.65 7.90
C TYR A 126 1.30 3.77 7.27
N ARG A 127 1.99 2.92 8.06
CA ARG A 127 3.00 1.98 7.53
C ARG A 127 2.36 0.96 6.58
N ASN A 128 1.22 0.40 6.95
CA ASN A 128 0.47 -0.52 6.10
C ASN A 128 0.09 0.13 4.77
N ALA A 129 -0.51 1.32 4.80
CA ALA A 129 -0.88 2.07 3.60
C ALA A 129 0.34 2.45 2.75
N ALA A 130 1.46 2.84 3.38
CA ALA A 130 2.70 3.17 2.67
C ALA A 130 3.30 1.97 1.94
N VAL A 131 3.23 0.75 2.51
CA VAL A 131 3.63 -0.49 1.83
C VAL A 131 2.74 -0.76 0.61
N THR A 132 1.43 -0.52 0.71
CA THR A 132 0.50 -0.63 -0.42
C THR A 132 0.80 0.37 -1.54
N LEU A 133 1.42 1.51 -1.21
CA LEU A 133 1.93 2.46 -2.21
C LEU A 133 3.25 2.04 -2.87
N GLY A 134 3.91 1.01 -2.37
CA GLY A 134 5.22 0.56 -2.85
C GLY A 134 6.40 1.23 -2.16
N ILE A 135 6.20 1.82 -0.97
CA ILE A 135 7.31 2.33 -0.14
C ILE A 135 7.90 1.16 0.65
N GLU A 136 9.17 0.89 0.44
CA GLU A 136 9.88 -0.23 1.07
C GLU A 136 10.72 0.23 2.28
N HIS A 137 11.40 1.38 2.15
CA HIS A 137 12.25 1.94 3.20
C HIS A 137 12.26 3.48 3.11
N ALA A 138 11.68 4.09 4.11
CA ALA A 138 11.64 5.54 4.30
C ALA A 138 11.35 5.86 5.77
N ALA A 139 11.71 7.05 6.22
CA ALA A 139 11.23 7.61 7.48
C ALA A 139 10.14 8.65 7.19
N ILE A 140 8.93 8.39 7.66
CA ILE A 140 7.79 9.28 7.54
C ILE A 140 7.49 9.85 8.91
N THR A 141 7.40 11.18 9.02
CA THR A 141 7.00 11.86 10.24
C THR A 141 5.69 12.59 10.00
N VAL A 142 4.71 12.39 10.87
CA VAL A 142 3.38 13.01 10.79
C VAL A 142 3.19 13.97 11.97
N ALA A 143 2.64 15.15 11.69
CA ALA A 143 2.31 16.15 12.70
C ALA A 143 1.02 16.90 12.36
N SER A 144 0.31 17.33 13.42
CA SER A 144 -0.75 18.34 13.31
C SER A 144 -0.70 19.26 14.52
N PRO A 145 -0.86 20.58 14.33
CA PRO A 145 -0.87 21.53 15.44
C PRO A 145 -2.20 21.53 16.21
N ILE A 146 -3.22 20.89 15.68
CA ILE A 146 -4.57 20.76 16.29
C ILE A 146 -5.08 19.34 16.13
N ALA A 147 -6.13 18.99 16.88
CA ALA A 147 -6.76 17.67 16.79
C ALA A 147 -7.44 17.46 15.43
N VAL A 148 -7.10 16.35 14.77
CA VAL A 148 -7.60 15.90 13.46
C VAL A 148 -7.71 14.38 13.42
N THR A 149 -8.39 13.83 12.42
CA THR A 149 -8.45 12.37 12.21
C THR A 149 -7.08 11.78 11.78
N GLY A 150 -6.32 12.51 10.97
CA GLY A 150 -5.02 12.11 10.44
C GLY A 150 -5.01 11.71 8.96
N GLU A 151 -6.15 11.42 8.37
CA GLU A 151 -6.27 10.87 7.01
C GLU A 151 -5.61 11.76 5.93
N SER A 152 -5.66 13.11 6.08
CA SER A 152 -5.04 14.03 5.11
C SER A 152 -3.51 13.92 5.02
N ALA A 153 -2.83 13.33 6.01
CA ALA A 153 -1.40 13.09 5.94
C ALA A 153 -1.04 12.04 4.86
N LEU A 154 -1.91 11.04 4.64
CA LEU A 154 -1.71 10.06 3.57
C LEU A 154 -1.72 10.74 2.19
N ALA A 155 -2.64 11.67 1.94
CA ALA A 155 -2.65 12.45 0.71
C ALA A 155 -1.38 13.31 0.56
N GLY A 156 -0.80 13.78 1.67
CA GLY A 156 0.50 14.46 1.68
C GLY A 156 1.64 13.56 1.22
N ILE A 157 1.61 12.26 1.58
CA ILE A 157 2.58 11.27 1.10
C ILE A 157 2.44 11.11 -0.42
N TYR A 158 1.24 10.89 -0.95
CA TYR A 158 1.01 10.78 -2.40
C TYR A 158 1.47 12.02 -3.15
N TYR A 159 1.08 13.19 -2.66
CA TYR A 159 1.46 14.46 -3.25
C TYR A 159 2.98 14.63 -3.32
N SER A 160 3.69 14.26 -2.26
CA SER A 160 5.16 14.28 -2.26
C SER A 160 5.73 13.36 -3.34
N LEU A 161 5.24 12.13 -3.43
CA LEU A 161 5.74 11.13 -4.38
C LEU A 161 5.53 11.58 -5.83
N GLU A 162 4.31 12.03 -6.18
CA GLU A 162 3.97 12.51 -7.53
C GLU A 162 4.78 13.75 -7.93
N GLU A 163 4.91 14.74 -7.03
CA GLU A 163 5.69 15.96 -7.27
C GLU A 163 7.19 15.68 -7.44
N ASN A 164 7.68 14.56 -6.91
CA ASN A 164 9.06 14.10 -7.11
C ASN A 164 9.19 13.12 -8.29
N GLY A 165 8.11 12.86 -9.03
CA GLY A 165 8.12 12.11 -10.30
C GLY A 165 7.87 10.61 -10.17
N ALA A 166 7.34 10.13 -9.03
CA ALA A 166 6.88 8.76 -8.92
C ALA A 166 5.61 8.54 -9.75
N ASP A 167 5.54 7.41 -10.43
CA ASP A 167 4.34 6.96 -11.11
C ASP A 167 3.45 6.18 -10.13
N VAL A 168 2.73 6.94 -9.27
CA VAL A 168 1.78 6.36 -8.33
C VAL A 168 0.47 6.10 -9.06
N SER A 169 0.17 4.85 -9.36
CA SER A 169 -1.07 4.51 -10.07
C SER A 169 -2.31 4.89 -9.26
N ASP A 170 -3.39 5.26 -9.95
CA ASP A 170 -4.68 5.54 -9.29
C ASP A 170 -5.15 4.32 -8.49
N GLU A 171 -4.93 3.11 -8.98
CA GLU A 171 -5.21 1.86 -8.28
C GLU A 171 -4.47 1.76 -6.94
N SER A 172 -3.16 2.08 -6.90
CA SER A 172 -2.38 2.06 -5.65
C SER A 172 -2.88 3.09 -4.65
N LYS A 173 -3.27 4.28 -5.12
CA LYS A 173 -3.84 5.35 -4.28
C LYS A 173 -5.20 4.93 -3.69
N GLU A 174 -6.09 4.39 -4.52
CA GLU A 174 -7.40 3.89 -4.07
C GLU A 174 -7.26 2.77 -3.04
N LEU A 175 -6.38 1.79 -3.30
CA LEU A 175 -6.14 0.68 -2.38
C LEU A 175 -5.58 1.15 -1.03
N ALA A 176 -4.56 2.00 -1.02
CA ALA A 176 -3.99 2.49 0.23
C ALA A 176 -4.97 3.39 1.01
N GLN A 177 -5.87 4.08 0.32
CA GLN A 177 -6.96 4.82 0.93
C GLN A 177 -8.02 3.90 1.53
N GLU A 178 -8.49 2.88 0.79
CA GLU A 178 -9.42 1.86 1.30
C GLU A 178 -8.85 1.17 2.54
N GLU A 179 -7.56 0.83 2.51
CA GLU A 179 -6.86 0.22 3.63
C GLU A 179 -6.86 1.12 4.86
N LEU A 180 -6.45 2.38 4.70
CA LEU A 180 -6.39 3.32 5.80
C LEU A 180 -7.78 3.62 6.38
N GLU A 181 -8.79 3.78 5.53
CA GLU A 181 -10.18 4.01 5.94
C GLU A 181 -10.73 2.80 6.70
N ALA A 182 -10.51 1.59 6.21
CA ALA A 182 -10.94 0.37 6.89
C ALA A 182 -10.28 0.26 8.28
N LEU A 183 -8.96 0.39 8.36
CA LEU A 183 -8.22 0.30 9.61
C LEU A 183 -8.62 1.40 10.61
N SER A 184 -8.70 2.65 10.16
CA SER A 184 -9.03 3.79 11.04
C SER A 184 -10.48 3.72 11.54
N THR A 185 -11.41 3.27 10.70
CA THR A 185 -12.82 3.06 11.07
C THR A 185 -12.93 1.95 12.11
N ILE A 186 -12.34 0.78 11.83
CA ILE A 186 -12.37 -0.36 12.75
C ILE A 186 -11.73 0.03 14.09
N ASN A 187 -10.57 0.71 14.06
CA ASN A 187 -9.90 1.14 15.28
C ASN A 187 -10.76 2.13 16.09
N SER A 188 -11.33 3.14 15.44
CA SER A 188 -12.13 4.16 16.15
C SER A 188 -13.41 3.60 16.78
N GLU A 189 -14.00 2.55 16.18
CA GLU A 189 -15.22 1.92 16.67
C GLU A 189 -14.96 0.88 17.76
N ASN A 190 -13.76 0.27 17.78
CA ASN A 190 -13.44 -0.82 18.72
C ASN A 190 -12.45 -0.43 19.82
N GLN A 191 -11.85 0.76 19.76
CA GLN A 191 -10.90 1.22 20.76
C GLN A 191 -11.52 1.20 22.16
N GLY A 192 -10.90 0.45 23.09
CA GLY A 192 -11.41 0.23 24.43
C GLY A 192 -12.37 -0.96 24.58
N THR A 193 -12.68 -1.67 23.49
CA THR A 193 -13.43 -2.95 23.55
C THR A 193 -12.51 -4.04 24.10
N ASP A 194 -13.04 -4.87 25.00
CA ASP A 194 -12.28 -5.98 25.59
C ASP A 194 -11.81 -6.96 24.51
N GLY A 195 -10.52 -7.29 24.53
CA GLY A 195 -9.87 -8.16 23.56
C GLY A 195 -9.45 -7.50 22.25
N TYR A 196 -9.91 -6.28 21.93
CA TYR A 196 -9.46 -5.54 20.77
C TYR A 196 -8.08 -4.92 21.00
N ASP A 197 -7.22 -5.04 19.99
CA ASP A 197 -5.90 -4.41 19.97
C ASP A 197 -5.55 -3.98 18.54
N ALA A 198 -5.14 -2.72 18.38
CA ALA A 198 -4.84 -2.16 17.06
C ALA A 198 -3.62 -2.83 16.41
N ASP A 199 -2.63 -3.25 17.20
CA ASP A 199 -1.43 -3.93 16.69
C ASP A 199 -1.81 -5.31 16.14
N LYS A 200 -2.73 -6.04 16.82
CA LYS A 200 -3.29 -7.30 16.29
C LYS A 200 -3.96 -7.09 14.93
N LEU A 201 -4.76 -6.04 14.78
CA LEU A 201 -5.44 -5.72 13.52
C LEU A 201 -4.42 -5.41 12.41
N ASN A 202 -3.41 -4.59 12.70
CA ASN A 202 -2.39 -4.22 11.73
C ASN A 202 -1.57 -5.42 11.26
N VAL A 203 -1.17 -6.32 12.18
CA VAL A 203 -0.44 -7.55 11.82
C VAL A 203 -1.35 -8.53 11.08
N ALA A 204 -2.61 -8.70 11.50
CA ALA A 204 -3.58 -9.52 10.78
C ALA A 204 -3.76 -9.04 9.33
N LEU A 205 -3.84 -7.72 9.12
CA LEU A 205 -3.94 -7.17 7.75
C LEU A 205 -2.67 -7.43 6.94
N THR A 206 -1.49 -7.35 7.55
CA THR A 206 -0.22 -7.70 6.90
C THR A 206 -0.20 -9.15 6.43
N ASP A 207 -0.70 -10.09 7.25
CA ASP A 207 -0.82 -11.50 6.88
C ASP A 207 -1.89 -11.73 5.80
N ILE A 208 -3.03 -11.05 5.87
CA ILE A 208 -4.06 -11.08 4.82
C ILE A 208 -3.48 -10.62 3.48
N LYS A 209 -2.75 -9.50 3.46
CA LYS A 209 -2.10 -8.97 2.24
C LYS A 209 -1.11 -9.98 1.66
N SER A 210 -0.31 -10.62 2.51
CA SER A 210 0.64 -11.65 2.09
C SER A 210 -0.07 -12.88 1.51
N ALA A 211 -1.09 -13.40 2.20
CA ALA A 211 -1.86 -14.56 1.77
C ALA A 211 -2.61 -14.30 0.45
N VAL A 212 -3.16 -13.10 0.27
CA VAL A 212 -3.83 -12.71 -0.98
C VAL A 212 -2.82 -12.58 -2.13
N ALA A 213 -1.62 -12.05 -1.86
CA ALA A 213 -0.54 -12.00 -2.85
C ALA A 213 -0.05 -13.41 -3.24
N ASP A 214 -0.05 -14.37 -2.32
CA ASP A 214 0.29 -15.77 -2.60
C ASP A 214 -0.82 -16.49 -3.40
N ALA A 215 -2.10 -16.17 -3.13
CA ALA A 215 -3.24 -16.71 -3.86
C ALA A 215 -3.34 -16.18 -5.30
N GLY A 216 -2.84 -14.98 -5.57
CA GLY A 216 -2.78 -14.35 -6.89
C GLY A 216 -4.13 -13.83 -7.42
N ASP A 217 -4.12 -13.31 -8.65
CA ASP A 217 -5.25 -12.62 -9.30
C ASP A 217 -6.47 -13.50 -9.59
N GLY A 218 -6.28 -14.82 -9.60
CA GLY A 218 -7.33 -15.82 -9.83
C GLY A 218 -8.21 -16.11 -8.60
N VAL A 219 -7.90 -15.55 -7.43
CA VAL A 219 -8.64 -15.84 -6.19
C VAL A 219 -10.07 -15.28 -6.26
N SER A 220 -11.05 -16.07 -5.80
CA SER A 220 -12.44 -15.62 -5.72
C SER A 220 -12.67 -14.76 -4.48
N LYS A 221 -13.70 -13.90 -4.51
CA LYS A 221 -14.07 -13.10 -3.33
C LYS A 221 -14.44 -13.97 -2.13
N GLU A 222 -15.02 -15.16 -2.38
CA GLU A 222 -15.34 -16.13 -1.33
C GLU A 222 -14.08 -16.72 -0.69
N ASP A 223 -13.05 -17.01 -1.49
CA ASP A 223 -11.77 -17.48 -0.98
C ASP A 223 -11.04 -16.37 -0.20
N VAL A 224 -11.07 -15.12 -0.70
CA VAL A 224 -10.56 -13.97 0.05
C VAL A 224 -11.27 -13.80 1.38
N ARG A 225 -12.60 -13.99 1.43
CA ARG A 225 -13.37 -13.96 2.69
C ARG A 225 -12.86 -15.02 3.68
N LYS A 226 -12.57 -16.23 3.22
CA LYS A 226 -11.99 -17.29 4.07
C LYS A 226 -10.63 -16.89 4.60
N ILE A 227 -9.73 -16.39 3.74
CA ILE A 227 -8.42 -15.88 4.16
C ILE A 227 -8.59 -14.85 5.28
N VAL A 228 -9.47 -13.86 5.08
CA VAL A 228 -9.72 -12.79 6.05
C VAL A 228 -10.26 -13.36 7.36
N GLU A 229 -11.32 -14.18 7.31
CA GLU A 229 -11.96 -14.70 8.51
C GLU A 229 -11.05 -15.61 9.33
N GLU A 230 -10.25 -16.46 8.69
CA GLU A 230 -9.33 -17.35 9.38
C GLU A 230 -8.12 -16.62 9.94
N THR A 231 -7.62 -15.58 9.22
CA THR A 231 -6.58 -14.72 9.77
C THR A 231 -7.09 -13.95 10.99
N LEU A 232 -8.28 -13.34 10.90
CA LEU A 232 -8.88 -12.64 12.03
C LEU A 232 -9.14 -13.57 13.23
N ASP A 233 -9.52 -14.84 12.98
CA ASP A 233 -9.69 -15.85 14.03
C ASP A 233 -8.36 -16.17 14.72
N ASN A 234 -7.27 -16.35 13.95
CA ASN A 234 -5.93 -16.56 14.49
C ASN A 234 -5.46 -15.40 15.40
N TYR A 235 -5.86 -14.15 15.06
CA TYR A 235 -5.54 -12.96 15.87
C TYR A 235 -6.59 -12.63 16.95
N GLU A 236 -7.56 -13.53 17.17
CA GLU A 236 -8.62 -13.36 18.18
C GLU A 236 -9.50 -12.12 17.93
N LEU A 237 -9.66 -11.71 16.67
CA LEU A 237 -10.39 -10.52 16.26
C LEU A 237 -11.76 -10.84 15.63
N LYS A 238 -11.97 -12.06 15.14
CA LYS A 238 -13.16 -12.43 14.36
C LYS A 238 -14.47 -12.22 15.12
N ASP A 239 -14.51 -12.57 16.40
CA ASP A 239 -15.69 -12.43 17.24
C ASP A 239 -15.87 -11.00 17.80
N ILE A 240 -14.86 -10.16 17.66
CA ILE A 240 -14.88 -8.76 18.12
C ILE A 240 -15.38 -7.83 17.02
N LEU A 241 -14.93 -8.07 15.78
CA LEU A 241 -15.29 -7.24 14.63
C LEU A 241 -16.70 -7.55 14.14
N SER A 242 -17.45 -6.52 13.78
CA SER A 242 -18.76 -6.67 13.15
C SER A 242 -18.66 -7.26 11.74
N SER A 243 -19.73 -7.84 11.23
CA SER A 243 -19.80 -8.35 9.85
C SER A 243 -19.51 -7.28 8.80
N ASP A 244 -19.86 -6.03 9.08
CA ASP A 244 -19.62 -4.91 8.17
C ASP A 244 -18.13 -4.54 8.17
N GLN A 245 -17.47 -4.53 9.33
CA GLN A 245 -16.03 -4.32 9.46
C GLN A 245 -15.22 -5.41 8.77
N ILE A 246 -15.59 -6.68 8.95
CA ILE A 246 -15.00 -7.81 8.22
C ILE A 246 -15.19 -7.62 6.71
N THR A 247 -16.36 -7.13 6.28
CA THR A 247 -16.64 -6.90 4.85
C THR A 247 -15.79 -5.77 4.27
N LEU A 248 -15.43 -4.73 5.04
CA LEU A 248 -14.46 -3.71 4.61
C LEU A 248 -13.10 -4.35 4.31
N ILE A 249 -12.59 -5.17 5.22
CA ILE A 249 -11.31 -5.88 5.02
C ILE A 249 -11.38 -6.81 3.81
N VAL A 250 -12.48 -7.56 3.62
CA VAL A 250 -12.67 -8.45 2.47
C VAL A 250 -12.69 -7.68 1.15
N ASN A 251 -13.33 -6.52 1.11
CA ASN A 251 -13.38 -5.70 -0.10
C ASN A 251 -11.98 -5.20 -0.46
N PHE A 252 -11.27 -4.60 0.48
CA PHE A 252 -9.88 -4.18 0.30
C PHE A 252 -8.99 -5.34 -0.17
N ALA A 253 -9.00 -6.47 0.54
CA ALA A 253 -8.18 -7.62 0.22
C ALA A 253 -8.49 -8.21 -1.18
N PHE A 254 -9.78 -8.20 -1.58
CA PHE A 254 -10.18 -8.64 -2.91
C PHE A 254 -9.74 -7.65 -3.99
N ASN A 255 -9.83 -6.33 -3.77
CA ASN A 255 -9.31 -5.32 -4.69
C ASN A 255 -7.79 -5.45 -4.82
N LEU A 256 -7.08 -5.61 -3.70
CA LEU A 256 -5.64 -5.85 -3.68
C LEU A 256 -5.25 -7.09 -4.50
N SER A 257 -6.01 -8.19 -4.44
CA SER A 257 -5.74 -9.41 -5.21
C SER A 257 -5.80 -9.22 -6.73
N LYS A 258 -6.43 -8.14 -7.21
CA LYS A 258 -6.55 -7.80 -8.64
C LYS A 258 -5.50 -6.80 -9.09
N SER A 259 -4.79 -6.22 -8.15
CA SER A 259 -3.82 -5.16 -8.38
C SER A 259 -2.46 -5.73 -8.78
N SER A 260 -1.73 -4.98 -9.59
CA SER A 260 -0.35 -5.29 -9.97
C SER A 260 0.67 -5.16 -8.83
N ILE A 261 0.27 -4.58 -7.69
CA ILE A 261 1.13 -4.40 -6.51
C ILE A 261 1.60 -5.76 -5.97
N ILE A 262 0.72 -6.78 -5.97
CA ILE A 262 1.05 -8.11 -5.48
C ILE A 262 2.12 -8.84 -6.30
N ASP A 263 2.36 -8.41 -7.54
CA ASP A 263 3.37 -8.98 -8.43
C ASP A 263 4.79 -8.50 -8.10
N SER A 264 4.92 -7.45 -7.29
CA SER A 264 6.22 -6.92 -6.87
C SER A 264 6.96 -7.93 -5.98
N SER A 265 8.19 -8.25 -6.33
CA SER A 265 9.03 -9.16 -5.53
C SER A 265 9.36 -8.60 -4.14
N SER A 266 9.38 -7.27 -3.98
CA SER A 266 9.64 -6.58 -2.72
C SER A 266 8.41 -6.49 -1.82
N PHE A 267 7.19 -6.52 -2.37
CA PHE A 267 5.96 -6.35 -1.61
C PHE A 267 5.87 -7.30 -0.41
N LYS A 268 6.02 -8.60 -0.64
CA LYS A 268 5.96 -9.61 0.44
C LYS A 268 7.09 -9.46 1.46
N SER A 269 8.32 -9.16 1.01
CA SER A 269 9.44 -8.94 1.92
C SER A 269 9.24 -7.70 2.80
N THR A 270 8.64 -6.65 2.25
CA THR A 270 8.30 -5.43 3.00
C THR A 270 7.19 -5.70 4.01
N LEU A 271 6.16 -6.49 3.63
CA LEU A 271 5.11 -6.93 4.56
C LEU A 271 5.69 -7.76 5.72
N ALA A 272 6.60 -8.68 5.44
CA ALA A 272 7.26 -9.47 6.48
C ALA A 272 8.08 -8.59 7.44
N SER A 273 8.83 -7.62 6.91
CA SER A 273 9.58 -6.65 7.71
C SER A 273 8.67 -5.77 8.58
N LEU A 274 7.52 -5.35 8.04
CA LEU A 274 6.51 -4.59 8.77
C LEU A 274 5.93 -5.42 9.92
N LYS A 275 5.51 -6.66 9.65
CA LYS A 275 5.03 -7.60 10.66
C LYS A 275 6.03 -7.79 11.80
N ASP A 276 7.27 -8.12 11.45
CA ASP A 276 8.34 -8.35 12.44
C ASP A 276 8.58 -7.11 13.31
N SER A 277 8.53 -5.93 12.72
CA SER A 277 8.68 -4.67 13.46
C SER A 277 7.53 -4.43 14.43
N ILE A 278 6.25 -4.60 14.02
CA ILE A 278 5.09 -4.42 14.90
C ILE A 278 5.14 -5.44 16.05
N VAL A 279 5.35 -6.72 15.72
CA VAL A 279 5.43 -7.80 16.73
C VAL A 279 6.57 -7.57 17.72
N SER A 280 7.71 -7.09 17.27
CA SER A 280 8.86 -6.80 18.13
C SER A 280 8.56 -5.65 19.12
N ASN A 281 7.84 -4.62 18.68
CA ASN A 281 7.48 -3.46 19.49
C ASN A 281 6.36 -3.78 20.50
N ALA A 282 5.43 -4.66 20.14
CA ALA A 282 4.25 -5.01 20.95
C ALA A 282 4.22 -6.50 21.32
N SER A 283 5.36 -7.10 21.65
CA SER A 283 5.50 -8.57 21.84
C SER A 283 4.55 -9.18 22.86
N SER A 284 4.12 -8.43 23.88
CA SER A 284 3.14 -8.89 24.87
C SER A 284 1.74 -9.12 24.30
N THR A 285 1.33 -8.31 23.31
CA THR A 285 0.05 -8.36 22.62
C THR A 285 -0.13 -9.66 21.86
N PHE A 286 0.97 -10.22 21.33
CA PHE A 286 0.94 -11.42 20.49
C PHE A 286 1.18 -12.73 21.25
N LYS A 287 1.17 -12.68 22.59
CA LYS A 287 1.36 -13.89 23.39
C LYS A 287 0.21 -14.88 23.18
N GLY A 288 0.52 -16.06 22.66
CA GLY A 288 -0.45 -17.13 22.37
C GLY A 288 -0.95 -17.14 20.93
N ILE A 289 -0.67 -16.11 20.14
CA ILE A 289 -1.02 -16.02 18.71
C ILE A 289 0.00 -16.81 17.88
N ASN A 290 -0.49 -17.54 16.87
CA ASN A 290 0.38 -18.23 15.92
C ASN A 290 0.89 -17.22 14.85
N LEU A 291 2.08 -16.68 15.06
CA LEU A 291 2.70 -15.72 14.14
C LEU A 291 3.18 -16.34 12.81
N ASN A 292 3.23 -17.68 12.71
CA ASN A 292 3.55 -18.41 11.48
C ASN A 292 2.28 -18.96 10.81
N PHE A 293 1.12 -18.42 11.13
CA PHE A 293 -0.14 -18.80 10.51
C PHE A 293 -0.14 -18.43 9.02
N ASP A 294 -0.56 -19.36 8.18
CA ASP A 294 -0.74 -19.18 6.74
C ASP A 294 -2.19 -19.51 6.36
N ALA A 295 -2.95 -18.48 6.02
CA ALA A 295 -4.35 -18.63 5.65
C ALA A 295 -4.54 -19.31 4.29
N THR A 296 -3.50 -19.44 3.46
CA THR A 296 -3.61 -20.15 2.16
C THR A 296 -3.74 -21.65 2.34
N ASP A 297 -3.27 -22.21 3.45
CA ASP A 297 -3.46 -23.63 3.80
C ASP A 297 -4.94 -24.03 3.88
N ALA A 298 -5.80 -23.11 4.29
CA ALA A 298 -7.25 -23.29 4.32
C ALA A 298 -7.88 -23.41 2.93
N LEU A 299 -7.33 -22.66 1.96
CA LEU A 299 -7.77 -22.76 0.55
C LEU A 299 -7.37 -24.08 -0.07
N GLU A 300 -6.16 -24.58 0.23
CA GLU A 300 -5.71 -25.89 -0.27
C GLU A 300 -6.56 -27.02 0.30
N SER A 301 -6.89 -26.96 1.58
CA SER A 301 -7.78 -27.94 2.23
C SER A 301 -9.16 -27.95 1.58
N SER A 302 -9.71 -26.78 1.23
CA SER A 302 -11.02 -26.66 0.58
C SER A 302 -10.99 -27.12 -0.89
N LYS A 303 -9.91 -26.81 -1.64
CA LYS A 303 -9.71 -27.31 -3.02
C LYS A 303 -9.57 -28.82 -3.04
N GLY A 304 -8.81 -29.39 -2.10
CA GLY A 304 -8.69 -30.84 -1.92
C GLY A 304 -10.02 -31.51 -1.59
N PHE A 305 -10.83 -30.89 -0.73
CA PHE A 305 -12.15 -31.38 -0.38
C PHE A 305 -13.13 -31.35 -1.57
N LEU A 306 -13.17 -30.25 -2.33
CA LEU A 306 -13.98 -30.13 -3.53
C LEU A 306 -13.53 -31.09 -4.63
N ALA A 307 -12.22 -31.27 -4.81
CA ALA A 307 -11.67 -32.26 -5.76
C ALA A 307 -12.07 -33.70 -5.36
N ASN A 308 -12.07 -34.02 -4.07
CA ASN A 308 -12.50 -35.32 -3.56
C ASN A 308 -14.02 -35.54 -3.74
N ILE A 309 -14.83 -34.49 -3.48
CA ILE A 309 -16.29 -34.53 -3.78
C ILE A 309 -16.52 -34.74 -5.28
N TRP A 310 -15.83 -33.99 -6.14
CA TRP A 310 -15.93 -34.13 -7.58
C TRP A 310 -15.52 -35.51 -8.06
N GLN A 311 -14.45 -36.08 -7.53
CA GLN A 311 -14.03 -37.45 -7.82
C GLN A 311 -15.06 -38.47 -7.34
N ALA A 312 -15.66 -38.27 -6.18
CA ALA A 312 -16.72 -39.12 -5.65
C ALA A 312 -17.98 -39.07 -6.55
N ILE A 313 -18.37 -37.89 -7.01
CA ILE A 313 -19.48 -37.68 -7.95
C ILE A 313 -19.18 -38.38 -9.29
N VAL A 314 -17.99 -38.17 -9.86
CA VAL A 314 -17.57 -38.81 -11.12
C VAL A 314 -17.56 -40.33 -10.96
N ASN A 315 -17.06 -40.86 -9.87
CA ASN A 315 -17.05 -42.30 -9.60
C ASN A 315 -18.46 -42.87 -9.40
N PHE A 316 -19.34 -42.13 -8.73
CA PHE A 316 -20.76 -42.52 -8.59
C PHE A 316 -21.44 -42.64 -9.95
N PHE A 317 -21.29 -41.65 -10.84
CA PHE A 317 -21.86 -41.71 -12.18
C PHE A 317 -21.22 -42.81 -13.05
N LYS A 318 -19.90 -43.03 -12.95
CA LYS A 318 -19.28 -44.16 -13.66
C LYS A 318 -19.81 -45.52 -13.22
N ASN A 319 -20.12 -45.67 -11.91
CA ASN A 319 -20.67 -46.92 -11.40
C ASN A 319 -22.16 -47.07 -11.68
N LEU A 320 -22.90 -46.00 -12.00
CA LEU A 320 -24.31 -46.05 -12.32
C LEU A 320 -24.57 -46.42 -13.80
N PHE A 321 -23.60 -46.19 -14.69
CA PHE A 321 -23.70 -46.38 -16.11
C PHE A 321 -22.79 -47.52 -16.65
N ASN A 322 -22.17 -48.30 -15.77
CA ASN A 322 -21.54 -49.60 -16.03
C ASN A 322 -22.36 -50.71 -15.43
#